data_c57bd5656360c28cc384188b2b151aee
#
_entry.id   c57bd5656360c28cc384188b2b151aee
#
_cell.length_a   1.000
_cell.length_b   1.000
_cell.length_c   1.000
_cell.angle_alpha   90.00
_cell.angle_beta   90.00
_cell.angle_gamma   90.00
#
_symmetry.space_group_name_H-M   'P 1'
#
loop_
_entity.id
_entity.type
_entity.pdbx_description
1 polymer ?
#
loop_
_entity_poly.entity_id
_entity_poly.type
_entity_poly.pdbx_seq_one_letter_code
_entity_poly.pdbx_strand_id
1 'polypeptide(L)'
;MKKKIGIIGAGISGLIFANLLMKNYKYDFTIYEKNSSLNLGEGYGVQLSVNSVSILNEIGFKNFKNNDKFNPKKIDFYSLKNNNKICDLDIAQFNSEDAHYTTLKRSSL
;
A
#
# COMPACT_ATOMS: atom_id res chain seq x y z
N MET A 1 -7.74 -16.42 -26.54
CA MET A 1 -6.36 -15.89 -26.48
C MET A 1 -6.22 -14.99 -25.26
N LYS A 2 -5.22 -15.21 -24.44
CA LYS A 2 -4.96 -14.35 -23.29
C LYS A 2 -4.25 -13.06 -23.75
N LYS A 3 -4.62 -11.93 -23.14
CA LYS A 3 -3.89 -10.68 -23.38
C LYS A 3 -2.55 -10.73 -22.65
N LYS A 4 -1.49 -10.28 -23.33
CA LYS A 4 -0.13 -10.21 -22.76
C LYS A 4 0.12 -8.80 -22.20
N ILE A 5 0.61 -8.73 -20.95
CA ILE A 5 0.89 -7.49 -20.22
C ILE A 5 2.35 -7.49 -19.78
N GLY A 6 3.07 -6.41 -20.09
CA GLY A 6 4.40 -6.17 -19.54
C GLY A 6 4.31 -5.18 -18.36
N ILE A 7 4.88 -5.55 -17.21
CA ILE A 7 4.96 -4.68 -16.03
C ILE A 7 6.40 -4.25 -15.89
N ILE A 8 6.66 -2.95 -15.91
CA ILE A 8 8.00 -2.39 -15.74
C ILE A 8 8.20 -1.99 -14.29
N GLY A 9 9.10 -2.68 -13.61
CA GLY A 9 9.43 -2.48 -12.21
C GLY A 9 8.69 -3.43 -11.26
N ALA A 10 9.44 -4.08 -10.36
CA ALA A 10 8.93 -4.94 -9.30
C ALA A 10 8.86 -4.21 -7.94
N GLY A 11 8.51 -2.93 -7.96
CA GLY A 11 8.17 -2.17 -6.76
C GLY A 11 6.78 -2.54 -6.23
N ILE A 12 6.33 -1.90 -5.15
CA ILE A 12 5.05 -2.16 -4.51
C ILE A 12 3.90 -2.16 -5.54
N SER A 13 3.80 -1.13 -6.37
CA SER A 13 2.71 -1.00 -7.35
C SER A 13 2.74 -2.11 -8.41
N GLY A 14 3.93 -2.45 -8.93
CA GLY A 14 4.09 -3.52 -9.92
C GLY A 14 3.71 -4.88 -9.36
N LEU A 15 4.13 -5.17 -8.12
CA LEU A 15 3.83 -6.43 -7.45
C LEU A 15 2.34 -6.54 -7.08
N ILE A 16 1.72 -5.46 -6.59
CA ILE A 16 0.28 -5.44 -6.31
C ILE A 16 -0.51 -5.68 -7.59
N PHE A 17 -0.16 -4.98 -8.67
CA PHE A 17 -0.84 -5.15 -9.95
C PHE A 17 -0.70 -6.57 -10.50
N ALA A 18 0.50 -7.17 -10.41
CA ALA A 18 0.72 -8.56 -10.79
C ALA A 18 -0.16 -9.53 -9.97
N ASN A 19 -0.25 -9.32 -8.65
CA ASN A 19 -1.11 -10.14 -7.78
C ASN A 19 -2.60 -10.03 -8.16
N LEU A 20 -3.07 -8.84 -8.52
CA LEU A 20 -4.43 -8.64 -9.01
C LEU A 20 -4.66 -9.34 -10.36
N LEU A 21 -3.68 -9.30 -11.26
CA LEU A 21 -3.74 -10.00 -12.55
C LEU A 21 -3.78 -11.52 -12.39
N MET A 22 -3.07 -12.07 -11.39
CA MET A 22 -3.09 -13.51 -11.10
C MET A 22 -4.48 -14.05 -10.81
N LYS A 23 -5.38 -13.23 -10.28
CA LYS A 23 -6.77 -13.60 -10.04
C LYS A 23 -7.61 -13.68 -11.32
N ASN A 24 -7.09 -13.15 -12.42
CA ASN A 24 -7.82 -13.08 -13.67
C ASN A 24 -7.11 -13.89 -14.76
N TYR A 25 -7.63 -15.07 -15.07
CA TYR A 25 -7.06 -16.01 -16.05
C TYR A 25 -7.06 -15.51 -17.50
N LYS A 26 -7.60 -14.31 -17.77
CA LYS A 26 -7.62 -13.70 -19.12
C LYS A 26 -6.30 -13.02 -19.50
N TYR A 27 -5.39 -12.90 -18.55
CA TYR A 27 -4.12 -12.19 -18.74
C TYR A 27 -2.92 -13.12 -18.50
N ASP A 28 -1.94 -12.99 -19.37
CA ASP A 28 -0.57 -13.44 -19.14
C ASP A 28 0.28 -12.21 -18.89
N PHE A 29 1.17 -12.22 -17.89
CA PHE A 29 2.00 -11.07 -17.62
C PHE A 29 3.45 -11.45 -17.33
N THR A 30 4.34 -10.49 -17.59
CA THR A 30 5.77 -10.58 -17.28
C THR A 30 6.19 -9.32 -16.55
N ILE A 31 6.93 -9.46 -15.46
CA ILE A 31 7.51 -8.33 -14.72
C ILE A 31 8.98 -8.19 -15.13
N TYR A 32 9.36 -6.97 -15.49
CA TYR A 32 10.73 -6.59 -15.83
C TYR A 32 11.28 -5.71 -14.71
N GLU A 33 12.31 -6.19 -14.01
CA GLU A 33 12.99 -5.46 -12.93
C GLU A 33 14.46 -5.21 -13.33
N LYS A 34 14.91 -3.97 -13.16
CA LYS A 34 16.28 -3.58 -13.51
C LYS A 34 17.34 -4.14 -12.55
N ASN A 35 16.96 -4.36 -11.29
CA ASN A 35 17.86 -4.89 -10.28
C ASN A 35 17.89 -6.43 -10.36
N SER A 36 19.06 -7.02 -10.13
CA SER A 36 19.25 -8.46 -10.13
C SER A 36 18.56 -9.16 -8.93
N SER A 37 18.24 -8.41 -7.88
CA SER A 37 17.52 -8.90 -6.70
C SER A 37 16.51 -7.88 -6.24
N LEU A 38 15.41 -8.35 -5.62
CA LEU A 38 14.44 -7.49 -4.94
C LEU A 38 15.00 -7.09 -3.58
N ASN A 39 15.22 -5.80 -3.37
CA ASN A 39 15.61 -5.28 -2.05
C ASN A 39 14.35 -4.98 -1.24
N LEU A 40 13.81 -5.99 -0.58
CA LEU A 40 12.59 -5.88 0.23
C LEU A 40 12.84 -5.22 1.59
N GLY A 41 14.10 -5.18 2.04
CA GLY A 41 14.49 -4.59 3.32
C GLY A 41 14.63 -3.07 3.33
N GLU A 42 14.73 -2.44 2.16
CA GLU A 42 14.87 -1.00 2.04
C GLU A 42 13.54 -0.27 2.07
N GLY A 43 13.58 0.92 2.61
CA GLY A 43 12.50 1.88 2.56
C GLY A 43 11.98 2.27 3.94
N TYR A 44 11.22 3.33 3.90
CA TYR A 44 10.62 3.94 5.08
C TYR A 44 9.21 3.40 5.33
N GLY A 45 8.47 4.06 6.22
CA GLY A 45 7.05 3.81 6.39
C GLY A 45 6.25 4.20 5.13
N VAL A 46 5.20 3.46 4.88
CA VAL A 46 4.19 3.78 3.86
C VAL A 46 2.86 4.07 4.51
N GLN A 47 2.11 4.95 3.89
CA GLN A 47 0.75 5.30 4.28
C GLN A 47 -0.21 4.79 3.20
N LEU A 48 -1.17 4.02 3.63
CA LEU A 48 -2.21 3.43 2.78
C LEU A 48 -3.55 4.06 3.11
N SER A 49 -4.11 4.78 2.17
CA SER A 49 -5.46 5.30 2.26
C SER A 49 -6.51 4.18 2.19
N VAL A 50 -7.71 4.47 2.63
CA VAL A 50 -8.80 3.48 2.70
C VAL A 50 -9.08 2.80 1.36
N ASN A 51 -9.05 3.55 0.25
CA ASN A 51 -9.20 3.00 -1.08
C ASN A 51 -8.07 2.03 -1.46
N SER A 52 -6.82 2.34 -1.08
CA SER A 52 -5.68 1.43 -1.30
C SER A 52 -5.81 0.16 -0.47
N VAL A 53 -6.20 0.28 0.81
CA VAL A 53 -6.42 -0.87 1.69
C VAL A 53 -7.55 -1.74 1.15
N SER A 54 -8.63 -1.15 0.64
CA SER A 54 -9.74 -1.89 0.03
C SER A 54 -9.26 -2.77 -1.14
N ILE A 55 -8.43 -2.22 -2.03
CA ILE A 55 -7.84 -2.99 -3.14
C ILE A 55 -6.90 -4.09 -2.63
N LEU A 56 -6.04 -3.77 -1.66
CA LEU A 56 -5.12 -4.74 -1.08
C LEU A 56 -5.84 -5.89 -0.35
N ASN A 57 -7.01 -5.63 0.22
CA ASN A 57 -7.83 -6.66 0.85
C ASN A 57 -8.28 -7.72 -0.15
N GLU A 58 -8.41 -7.38 -1.43
CA GLU A 58 -8.71 -8.35 -2.48
C GLU A 58 -7.60 -9.38 -2.68
N ILE A 59 -6.36 -9.02 -2.36
CA ILE A 59 -5.20 -9.91 -2.46
C ILE A 59 -4.71 -10.44 -1.10
N GLY A 60 -5.53 -10.30 -0.06
CA GLY A 60 -5.30 -10.93 1.24
C GLY A 60 -4.77 -10.03 2.34
N PHE A 61 -4.64 -8.73 2.13
CA PHE A 61 -4.10 -7.79 3.13
C PHE A 61 -4.88 -7.79 4.46
N LYS A 62 -6.20 -8.00 4.42
CA LYS A 62 -7.02 -8.10 5.63
C LYS A 62 -6.61 -9.25 6.57
N ASN A 63 -6.04 -10.32 6.01
CA ASN A 63 -5.57 -11.49 6.76
C ASN A 63 -4.12 -11.35 7.23
N PHE A 64 -3.47 -10.27 6.86
CA PHE A 64 -2.09 -10.00 7.17
C PHE A 64 -1.94 -9.62 8.64
N LYS A 65 -1.35 -10.50 9.44
CA LYS A 65 -1.03 -10.28 10.84
C LYS A 65 0.36 -9.67 10.93
N ASN A 66 0.43 -8.36 10.93
CA ASN A 66 1.69 -7.67 11.16
C ASN A 66 1.54 -6.73 12.36
N ASN A 67 2.36 -6.94 13.38
CA ASN A 67 2.39 -6.08 14.55
C ASN A 67 2.90 -4.66 14.26
N ASP A 68 3.50 -4.46 13.06
CA ASP A 68 3.98 -3.16 12.61
C ASP A 68 2.90 -2.29 11.93
N LYS A 69 1.67 -2.78 11.81
CA LYS A 69 0.54 -1.99 11.31
C LYS A 69 0.05 -1.03 12.38
N PHE A 70 -0.20 0.19 11.96
CA PHE A 70 -0.82 1.22 12.80
C PHE A 70 -1.97 1.90 12.03
N ASN A 71 -3.10 2.09 12.69
CA ASN A 71 -4.27 2.75 12.13
C ASN A 71 -4.48 4.10 12.82
N PRO A 72 -3.85 5.18 12.34
CA PRO A 72 -4.04 6.51 12.93
C PRO A 72 -5.46 7.00 12.71
N LYS A 73 -6.00 7.72 13.69
CA LYS A 73 -7.33 8.31 13.60
C LYS A 73 -7.32 9.68 12.95
N LYS A 74 -6.25 10.43 13.16
CA LYS A 74 -6.08 11.78 12.63
C LYS A 74 -4.61 12.10 12.36
N ILE A 75 -4.41 13.12 11.55
CA ILE A 75 -3.10 13.72 11.29
C ILE A 75 -3.16 15.16 11.76
N ASP A 76 -2.23 15.54 12.63
CA ASP A 76 -2.07 16.90 13.11
C ASP A 76 -0.85 17.56 12.43
N PHE A 77 -1.00 18.78 11.99
CA PHE A 77 0.06 19.57 11.37
C PHE A 77 0.47 20.71 12.31
N TYR A 78 1.75 20.85 12.59
CA TYR A 78 2.31 21.85 13.47
C TYR A 78 3.32 22.75 12.74
N SER A 79 3.36 24.01 13.13
CA SER A 79 4.39 24.93 12.68
C SER A 79 5.70 24.67 13.40
N LEU A 80 6.79 24.49 12.67
CA LEU A 80 8.13 24.38 13.26
C LEU A 80 8.61 25.69 13.91
N LYS A 81 8.03 26.82 13.52
CA LYS A 81 8.45 28.15 14.00
C LYS A 81 8.02 28.42 15.44
N ASN A 82 6.85 27.96 15.84
CA ASN A 82 6.24 28.31 17.12
C ASN A 82 5.53 27.15 17.81
N ASN A 83 5.64 25.93 17.25
CA ASN A 83 4.98 24.71 17.71
C ASN A 83 3.44 24.81 17.80
N ASN A 84 2.84 25.79 17.14
CA ASN A 84 1.39 25.90 17.10
C ASN A 84 0.80 24.94 16.10
N LYS A 85 -0.32 24.34 16.45
CA LYS A 85 -1.10 23.51 15.53
C LYS A 85 -1.68 24.40 14.41
N ILE A 86 -1.39 24.04 13.18
CA ILE A 86 -1.89 24.70 11.97
C ILE A 86 -3.28 24.18 11.60
N CYS A 87 -3.41 22.87 11.51
CA CYS A 87 -4.65 22.20 11.17
C CYS A 87 -4.59 20.73 11.59
N ASP A 88 -5.72 20.06 11.49
CA ASP A 88 -5.81 18.61 11.59
C ASP A 88 -6.66 18.03 10.46
N LEU A 89 -6.49 16.74 10.23
CA LEU A 89 -7.27 15.97 9.30
C LEU A 89 -7.78 14.72 10.02
N ASP A 90 -9.08 14.63 10.21
CA ASP A 90 -9.74 13.42 10.71
C ASP A 90 -9.80 12.39 9.57
N ILE A 91 -8.84 11.47 9.58
CA ILE A 91 -8.77 10.41 8.56
C ILE A 91 -9.67 9.22 8.90
N ALA A 92 -10.01 9.04 10.17
CA ALA A 92 -10.87 7.94 10.60
C ALA A 92 -12.30 8.04 10.03
N GLN A 93 -12.77 9.25 9.69
CA GLN A 93 -14.08 9.44 9.09
C GLN A 93 -14.25 8.73 7.73
N PHE A 94 -13.15 8.43 7.04
CA PHE A 94 -13.15 7.72 5.76
C PHE A 94 -13.03 6.20 5.91
N ASN A 95 -12.80 5.69 7.12
CA ASN A 95 -12.70 4.27 7.36
C ASN A 95 -14.05 3.58 7.09
N SER A 96 -13.97 2.38 6.54
CA SER A 96 -15.10 1.46 6.42
C SER A 96 -14.92 0.28 7.38
N GLU A 97 -15.90 -0.61 7.45
CA GLU A 97 -15.83 -1.81 8.28
C GLU A 97 -14.60 -2.66 7.96
N ASP A 98 -14.28 -2.81 6.67
CA ASP A 98 -13.21 -3.70 6.19
C ASP A 98 -11.91 -2.98 5.82
N ALA A 99 -11.90 -1.65 5.71
CA ALA A 99 -10.75 -0.90 5.27
C ALA A 99 -10.50 0.34 6.13
N HIS A 100 -9.34 0.37 6.78
CA HIS A 100 -8.90 1.48 7.61
C HIS A 100 -7.63 2.10 7.03
N TYR A 101 -7.50 3.40 7.16
CA TYR A 101 -6.25 4.07 6.89
C TYR A 101 -5.13 3.39 7.71
N THR A 102 -4.07 2.98 7.04
CA THR A 102 -3.03 2.14 7.66
C THR A 102 -1.65 2.70 7.34
N THR A 103 -0.80 2.75 8.35
CA THR A 103 0.63 2.99 8.20
C THR A 103 1.40 1.75 8.60
N LEU A 104 2.46 1.44 7.87
CA LEU A 104 3.30 0.28 8.14
C LEU A 104 4.68 0.46 7.53
N LYS A 105 5.63 -0.40 7.89
CA LYS A 105 6.91 -0.45 7.22
C LYS A 105 6.74 -0.95 5.78
N ARG A 106 7.43 -0.31 4.84
CA ARG A 106 7.40 -0.73 3.43
C ARG A 106 7.82 -2.19 3.25
N SER A 107 8.81 -2.62 4.02
CA SER A 107 9.32 -4.01 3.99
C SER A 107 8.30 -5.05 4.46
N SER A 108 7.22 -4.61 5.10
CA SER A 108 6.16 -5.50 5.60
C SER A 108 5.00 -5.64 4.60
N LEU A 109 4.95 -4.84 3.57
CA LEU A 109 3.92 -4.87 2.52
C LEU A 109 4.35 -5.76 1.36
#